data_013e154b4754d0f5d8e672a6f08f7133
#
_entry.id   013e154b4754d0f5d8e672a6f08f7133
#
_cell.length_a   1.000
_cell.length_b   1.000
_cell.length_c   1.000
_cell.angle_alpha   90.00
_cell.angle_beta   90.00
_cell.angle_gamma   90.00
#
_symmetry.space_group_name_H-M   'P 1'
#
loop_
_entity.id
_entity.type
_entity.pdbx_description
1 polymer ?
#
loop_
_entity_poly.entity_id
_entity_poly.type
_entity_poly.pdbx_seq_one_letter_code
_entity_poly.pdbx_strand_id
1 'polypeptide(L)'
;MKVVVIGGYGVFGGRLAQLLLRDGHHVFVAGRNLRKAEKWATRHGGCPLRLDLSQSLVPIREVAPRVLIDAAGPFQLRERDPYGVARFCIEHRINYLDLSDDPAFTAGIETLDRAARAVGCFCLSGASSVPGISSAVVVAMSADLASIDVIETAILPGNRAPRGRSVIAGLLSQIGMPMRVWRGGQWRQMDTWSDKKTYGLGHGLRRSGWSINVPDLALFPDFFAARSVMFRAGMELAVLNCALSVLVVLRRSGFARNRHWLVPLVHCVSTMLFPFGTDRGGMAVYVTGTKDGRPVRRSWHLIAEAGQGPFVPGVAVRALLRRPETIRPGARPCLAEATLGQIKEAMSDLAIKTQLMEDARPTLFQVALVERWNDLPPAVRRLHSVQDMESFSGRAWVERGTAVIARLAAWFFQFPDAGDGVPLTITKTRTARGEIWERNFAGRIFRSYLTPSRPYHYKERFWAFNYEQELPVRNGVLHLWVSRGWFLGIPIPRMLLPRSDSREFESDGAFHFDVSLFAPLGGGLIVRYRGSVSPDGLET
;
A
#
# COMPACT_ATOMS: atom_id res chain seq x y z
N MET A 1 -31.94 14.39 -10.53
CA MET A 1 -32.63 13.62 -9.47
C MET A 1 -32.46 14.33 -8.11
N LYS A 2 -33.32 13.99 -7.10
CA LYS A 2 -33.12 14.47 -5.73
C LYS A 2 -32.04 13.66 -5.01
N VAL A 3 -31.07 14.36 -4.42
CA VAL A 3 -29.94 13.77 -3.70
C VAL A 3 -29.78 14.45 -2.34
N VAL A 4 -29.66 13.69 -1.27
CA VAL A 4 -29.30 14.20 0.06
C VAL A 4 -27.85 13.92 0.34
N VAL A 5 -27.07 14.95 0.72
CA VAL A 5 -25.66 14.81 1.12
C VAL A 5 -25.53 15.11 2.61
N ILE A 6 -25.35 14.08 3.43
CA ILE A 6 -25.07 14.22 4.86
C ILE A 6 -23.63 14.73 5.04
N GLY A 7 -23.45 15.73 5.92
CA GLY A 7 -22.15 16.43 6.00
C GLY A 7 -21.89 17.35 4.80
N GLY A 8 -22.95 17.72 4.05
CA GLY A 8 -22.91 18.42 2.78
C GLY A 8 -22.32 19.84 2.80
N TYR A 9 -22.09 20.43 3.97
CA TYR A 9 -21.31 21.67 4.12
C TYR A 9 -19.90 21.42 4.68
N GLY A 10 -19.49 20.17 4.80
CA GLY A 10 -18.14 19.76 5.20
C GLY A 10 -17.11 19.92 4.08
N VAL A 11 -15.86 19.55 4.38
CA VAL A 11 -14.76 19.69 3.42
C VAL A 11 -15.00 18.89 2.16
N PHE A 12 -15.32 17.61 2.26
CA PHE A 12 -15.54 16.73 1.10
C PHE A 12 -17.00 16.74 0.65
N GLY A 13 -17.96 16.64 1.59
CA GLY A 13 -19.39 16.67 1.27
C GLY A 13 -19.82 17.94 0.56
N GLY A 14 -19.28 19.12 0.95
CA GLY A 14 -19.60 20.38 0.27
C GLY A 14 -19.07 20.47 -1.14
N ARG A 15 -17.90 19.86 -1.42
CA ARG A 15 -17.34 19.81 -2.77
C ARG A 15 -18.07 18.80 -3.64
N LEU A 16 -18.42 17.65 -3.08
CA LEU A 16 -19.27 16.69 -3.76
C LEU A 16 -20.63 17.32 -4.11
N ALA A 17 -21.27 18.03 -3.17
CA ALA A 17 -22.52 18.74 -3.42
C ALA A 17 -22.41 19.75 -4.59
N GLN A 18 -21.28 20.48 -4.67
CA GLN A 18 -21.01 21.38 -5.81
C GLN A 18 -20.90 20.62 -7.14
N LEU A 19 -20.21 19.47 -7.16
CA LEU A 19 -20.11 18.64 -8.36
C LEU A 19 -21.47 18.15 -8.84
N LEU A 20 -22.30 17.71 -7.90
CA LEU A 20 -23.66 17.22 -8.21
C LEU A 20 -24.60 18.33 -8.67
N LEU A 21 -24.48 19.54 -8.13
CA LEU A 21 -25.20 20.71 -8.61
C LEU A 21 -24.80 21.09 -10.03
N ARG A 22 -23.51 21.02 -10.37
CA ARG A 22 -23.03 21.25 -11.74
C ARG A 22 -23.59 20.23 -12.75
N ASP A 23 -23.82 19.00 -12.30
CA ASP A 23 -24.43 17.93 -13.12
C ASP A 23 -25.98 18.00 -13.12
N GLY A 24 -26.59 19.08 -12.60
CA GLY A 24 -28.03 19.33 -12.65
C GLY A 24 -28.86 18.52 -11.64
N HIS A 25 -28.26 17.98 -10.59
CA HIS A 25 -28.99 17.29 -9.53
C HIS A 25 -29.61 18.30 -8.56
N HIS A 26 -30.79 17.94 -8.00
CA HIS A 26 -31.44 18.70 -6.91
C HIS A 26 -30.84 18.24 -5.57
N VAL A 27 -29.89 19.00 -5.04
CA VAL A 27 -29.06 18.59 -3.91
C VAL A 27 -29.54 19.21 -2.62
N PHE A 28 -29.81 18.37 -1.62
CA PHE A 28 -30.11 18.77 -0.24
C PHE A 28 -28.82 18.64 0.59
N VAL A 29 -28.37 19.76 1.15
CA VAL A 29 -27.14 19.85 1.96
C VAL A 29 -27.50 19.64 3.42
N ALA A 30 -27.31 18.43 3.91
CA ALA A 30 -27.76 18.01 5.23
C ALA A 30 -26.67 18.06 6.30
N GLY A 31 -27.08 18.42 7.53
CA GLY A 31 -26.24 18.37 8.71
C GLY A 31 -26.87 18.99 9.94
N ARG A 32 -26.21 18.83 11.10
CA ARG A 32 -26.74 19.24 12.42
C ARG A 32 -27.02 20.74 12.57
N ASN A 33 -26.26 21.57 11.90
CA ASN A 33 -26.37 23.03 12.00
C ASN A 33 -27.05 23.62 10.76
N LEU A 34 -28.34 23.95 10.88
CA LEU A 34 -29.13 24.48 9.79
C LEU A 34 -28.54 25.81 9.25
N ARG A 35 -28.11 26.74 10.11
CA ARG A 35 -27.55 28.03 9.68
C ARG A 35 -26.30 27.85 8.80
N LYS A 36 -25.48 26.82 9.08
CA LYS A 36 -24.33 26.51 8.22
C LYS A 36 -24.76 25.92 6.87
N ALA A 37 -25.80 25.10 6.85
CA ALA A 37 -26.36 24.56 5.62
C ALA A 37 -26.98 25.67 4.76
N GLU A 38 -27.73 26.58 5.37
CA GLU A 38 -28.31 27.79 4.73
C GLU A 38 -27.23 28.67 4.12
N LYS A 39 -26.21 29.05 4.92
CA LYS A 39 -25.09 29.85 4.44
C LYS A 39 -24.37 29.19 3.26
N TRP A 40 -24.20 27.88 3.29
CA TRP A 40 -23.59 27.13 2.20
C TRP A 40 -24.49 27.15 0.95
N ALA A 41 -25.79 26.87 1.12
CA ALA A 41 -26.78 26.84 0.05
C ALA A 41 -26.95 28.21 -0.63
N THR A 42 -26.97 29.29 0.13
CA THR A 42 -27.02 30.67 -0.41
C THR A 42 -25.79 30.95 -1.31
N ARG A 43 -24.63 30.39 -0.98
CA ARG A 43 -23.41 30.67 -1.72
C ARG A 43 -23.21 29.77 -2.96
N HIS A 44 -23.68 28.53 -2.90
CA HIS A 44 -23.39 27.51 -3.90
C HIS A 44 -24.61 26.94 -4.61
N GLY A 45 -25.82 27.25 -4.13
CA GLY A 45 -27.07 26.63 -4.57
C GLY A 45 -27.42 25.39 -3.74
N GLY A 46 -28.54 24.75 -4.08
CA GLY A 46 -29.09 23.61 -3.37
C GLY A 46 -30.02 23.97 -2.23
N CYS A 47 -30.53 22.98 -1.52
CA CYS A 47 -31.49 23.12 -0.43
C CYS A 47 -30.85 22.80 0.92
N PRO A 48 -30.97 23.66 1.95
CA PRO A 48 -30.49 23.33 3.27
C PRO A 48 -31.43 22.33 3.95
N LEU A 49 -30.84 21.36 4.70
CA LEU A 49 -31.62 20.39 5.47
C LEU A 49 -30.99 20.20 6.86
N ARG A 50 -31.79 20.40 7.90
CA ARG A 50 -31.38 20.05 9.26
C ARG A 50 -31.50 18.55 9.45
N LEU A 51 -30.38 17.89 9.78
CA LEU A 51 -30.37 16.46 10.03
C LEU A 51 -29.34 16.13 11.13
N ASP A 52 -29.80 15.46 12.17
CA ASP A 52 -28.96 14.91 13.22
C ASP A 52 -29.12 13.38 13.26
N LEU A 53 -28.08 12.66 12.91
CA LEU A 53 -28.08 11.20 12.85
C LEU A 53 -28.31 10.53 14.22
N SER A 54 -28.08 11.26 15.31
CA SER A 54 -28.35 10.77 16.68
C SER A 54 -29.80 10.92 17.12
N GLN A 55 -30.63 11.68 16.37
CA GLN A 55 -32.00 11.96 16.72
C GLN A 55 -32.99 11.25 15.80
N SER A 56 -33.14 11.73 14.57
CA SER A 56 -34.16 11.20 13.66
C SER A 56 -33.74 11.30 12.20
N LEU A 57 -34.08 10.29 11.42
CA LEU A 57 -33.90 10.24 9.96
C LEU A 57 -35.20 10.64 9.20
N VAL A 58 -36.29 11.00 9.90
CA VAL A 58 -37.57 11.43 9.29
C VAL A 58 -37.40 12.52 8.23
N PRO A 59 -36.57 13.57 8.41
CA PRO A 59 -36.36 14.57 7.39
C PRO A 59 -35.88 14.02 6.04
N ILE A 60 -35.16 12.89 6.02
CA ILE A 60 -34.76 12.23 4.78
C ILE A 60 -35.98 11.65 4.06
N ARG A 61 -36.89 11.03 4.79
CA ARG A 61 -38.14 10.47 4.23
C ARG A 61 -39.01 11.55 3.63
N GLU A 62 -39.13 12.71 4.27
CA GLU A 62 -39.92 13.85 3.79
C GLU A 62 -39.36 14.40 2.46
N VAL A 63 -38.04 14.45 2.30
CA VAL A 63 -37.40 14.84 1.03
C VAL A 63 -37.65 13.81 -0.05
N ALA A 64 -37.78 12.52 0.30
CA ALA A 64 -37.91 11.38 -0.61
C ALA A 64 -36.80 11.40 -1.70
N PRO A 65 -35.52 11.36 -1.33
CA PRO A 65 -34.45 11.40 -2.30
C PRO A 65 -34.31 10.05 -3.03
N ARG A 66 -33.83 10.09 -4.27
CA ARG A 66 -33.46 8.87 -4.99
C ARG A 66 -32.16 8.26 -4.46
N VAL A 67 -31.24 9.10 -4.00
CA VAL A 67 -29.94 8.70 -3.48
C VAL A 67 -29.61 9.52 -2.23
N LEU A 68 -29.10 8.85 -1.22
CA LEU A 68 -28.49 9.46 -0.06
C LEU A 68 -26.99 9.20 -0.06
N ILE A 69 -26.20 10.26 0.18
CA ILE A 69 -24.75 10.18 0.25
C ILE A 69 -24.30 10.59 1.65
N ASP A 70 -23.61 9.68 2.32
CA ASP A 70 -23.05 9.94 3.64
C ASP A 70 -21.59 10.40 3.53
N ALA A 71 -21.35 11.68 3.77
CA ALA A 71 -20.03 12.29 3.86
C ALA A 71 -19.70 12.76 5.29
N ALA A 72 -20.41 12.25 6.30
CA ALA A 72 -20.27 12.64 7.70
C ALA A 72 -19.32 11.72 8.46
N GLY A 73 -18.04 11.72 8.10
CA GLY A 73 -16.99 11.04 8.87
C GLY A 73 -16.72 11.69 10.25
N PRO A 74 -15.85 11.08 11.09
CA PRO A 74 -15.08 9.88 10.82
C PRO A 74 -15.89 8.59 11.00
N PHE A 75 -15.79 7.68 10.04
CA PHE A 75 -16.52 6.41 10.05
C PHE A 75 -15.96 5.43 11.10
N GLN A 76 -14.69 5.54 11.42
CA GLN A 76 -13.98 4.78 12.45
C GLN A 76 -14.58 4.93 13.87
N LEU A 77 -15.39 5.96 14.11
CA LEU A 77 -15.95 6.27 15.42
C LEU A 77 -17.46 5.95 15.53
N ARG A 78 -18.02 5.21 14.57
CA ARG A 78 -19.43 4.78 14.59
C ARG A 78 -19.58 3.43 15.29
N GLU A 79 -19.67 3.45 16.62
CA GLU A 79 -19.59 2.22 17.43
C GLU A 79 -20.95 1.50 17.61
N ARG A 80 -22.05 2.22 17.81
CA ARG A 80 -23.35 1.60 18.21
C ARG A 80 -24.11 0.97 17.05
N ASP A 81 -24.23 1.68 15.94
CA ASP A 81 -24.95 1.26 14.73
C ASP A 81 -24.28 1.84 13.49
N PRO A 82 -23.18 1.23 13.01
CA PRO A 82 -22.42 1.79 11.91
C PRO A 82 -23.26 1.93 10.63
N TYR A 83 -24.22 1.05 10.40
CA TYR A 83 -25.03 1.00 9.18
C TYR A 83 -26.48 1.46 9.34
N GLY A 84 -26.86 2.14 10.43
CA GLY A 84 -28.23 2.59 10.66
C GLY A 84 -28.78 3.46 9.54
N VAL A 85 -27.96 4.34 8.98
CA VAL A 85 -28.34 5.17 7.82
C VAL A 85 -28.58 4.33 6.58
N ALA A 86 -27.71 3.35 6.30
CA ALA A 86 -27.85 2.47 5.14
C ALA A 86 -29.09 1.56 5.28
N ARG A 87 -29.34 1.01 6.49
CA ARG A 87 -30.57 0.23 6.76
C ARG A 87 -31.84 1.07 6.55
N PHE A 88 -31.86 2.28 7.09
CA PHE A 88 -32.96 3.21 6.85
C PHE A 88 -33.18 3.45 5.35
N CYS A 89 -32.10 3.62 4.58
CA CYS A 89 -32.21 3.78 3.13
C CYS A 89 -32.84 2.56 2.45
N ILE A 90 -32.43 1.34 2.83
CA ILE A 90 -32.99 0.09 2.31
C ILE A 90 -34.48 0.00 2.62
N GLU A 91 -34.88 0.25 3.87
CA GLU A 91 -36.30 0.22 4.33
C GLU A 91 -37.17 1.17 3.53
N HIS A 92 -36.62 2.32 3.11
CA HIS A 92 -37.36 3.36 2.37
C HIS A 92 -37.09 3.36 0.86
N ARG A 93 -36.42 2.32 0.33
CA ARG A 93 -36.05 2.17 -1.09
C ARG A 93 -35.24 3.35 -1.63
N ILE A 94 -34.33 3.86 -0.83
CA ILE A 94 -33.39 4.92 -1.17
C ILE A 94 -32.03 4.28 -1.43
N ASN A 95 -31.35 4.62 -2.51
CA ASN A 95 -30.00 4.17 -2.76
C ASN A 95 -29.01 4.89 -1.83
N TYR A 96 -27.98 4.16 -1.39
CA TYR A 96 -26.99 4.66 -0.45
C TYR A 96 -25.57 4.64 -1.02
N LEU A 97 -24.83 5.72 -0.77
CA LEU A 97 -23.40 5.84 -1.02
C LEU A 97 -22.72 6.46 0.20
N ASP A 98 -21.46 6.10 0.46
CA ASP A 98 -20.66 6.82 1.44
C ASP A 98 -19.23 7.09 0.97
N LEU A 99 -18.55 8.01 1.67
CA LEU A 99 -17.16 8.36 1.44
C LEU A 99 -16.23 7.74 2.51
N SER A 100 -16.56 6.54 3.00
CA SER A 100 -15.77 5.87 4.04
C SER A 100 -14.34 5.61 3.58
N ASP A 101 -13.41 5.88 4.48
CA ASP A 101 -11.98 5.53 4.41
C ASP A 101 -11.59 4.52 5.50
N ASP A 102 -12.58 3.97 6.22
CA ASP A 102 -12.36 2.95 7.24
C ASP A 102 -12.48 1.53 6.65
N PRO A 103 -11.48 0.66 6.83
CA PRO A 103 -11.50 -0.69 6.28
C PRO A 103 -12.66 -1.55 6.78
N ALA A 104 -12.91 -1.52 8.09
CA ALA A 104 -13.93 -2.38 8.72
C ALA A 104 -15.34 -1.91 8.34
N PHE A 105 -15.59 -0.61 8.36
CA PHE A 105 -16.85 -0.04 7.94
C PHE A 105 -17.12 -0.32 6.46
N THR A 106 -16.12 -0.12 5.60
CA THR A 106 -16.29 -0.30 4.16
C THR A 106 -16.54 -1.77 3.80
N ALA A 107 -15.79 -2.70 4.37
CA ALA A 107 -15.98 -4.14 4.12
C ALA A 107 -17.31 -4.64 4.69
N GLY A 108 -17.66 -4.24 5.91
CA GLY A 108 -18.83 -4.77 6.60
C GLY A 108 -20.19 -4.35 6.02
N ILE A 109 -20.24 -3.42 5.04
CA ILE A 109 -21.49 -3.06 4.35
C ILE A 109 -22.14 -4.26 3.65
N GLU A 110 -21.37 -5.28 3.29
CA GLU A 110 -21.82 -6.53 2.65
C GLU A 110 -22.86 -7.27 3.49
N THR A 111 -22.89 -7.06 4.80
CA THR A 111 -23.91 -7.64 5.69
C THR A 111 -25.33 -7.20 5.31
N LEU A 112 -25.47 -6.12 4.56
CA LEU A 112 -26.76 -5.59 4.07
C LEU A 112 -27.11 -6.06 2.66
N ASP A 113 -26.26 -6.84 1.97
CA ASP A 113 -26.43 -7.18 0.55
C ASP A 113 -27.77 -7.84 0.25
N ARG A 114 -28.16 -8.86 1.03
CA ARG A 114 -29.43 -9.56 0.86
C ARG A 114 -30.64 -8.62 0.97
N ALA A 115 -30.63 -7.73 1.96
CA ALA A 115 -31.72 -6.78 2.19
C ALA A 115 -31.81 -5.74 1.07
N ALA A 116 -30.66 -5.22 0.64
CA ALA A 116 -30.60 -4.23 -0.44
C ALA A 116 -31.09 -4.82 -1.78
N ARG A 117 -30.68 -6.05 -2.12
CA ARG A 117 -31.14 -6.77 -3.33
C ARG A 117 -32.65 -7.01 -3.31
N ALA A 118 -33.20 -7.39 -2.16
CA ALA A 118 -34.62 -7.70 -2.03
C ALA A 118 -35.53 -6.49 -2.38
N VAL A 119 -35.04 -5.26 -2.18
CA VAL A 119 -35.80 -4.03 -2.48
C VAL A 119 -35.33 -3.31 -3.75
N GLY A 120 -34.34 -3.85 -4.44
CA GLY A 120 -33.79 -3.28 -5.68
C GLY A 120 -32.91 -2.03 -5.49
N CYS A 121 -32.36 -1.81 -4.28
CA CYS A 121 -31.46 -0.71 -3.99
C CYS A 121 -30.00 -1.10 -4.08
N PHE A 122 -29.13 -0.13 -4.40
CA PHE A 122 -27.71 -0.27 -4.21
C PHE A 122 -27.24 0.47 -2.95
N CYS A 123 -26.27 -0.13 -2.24
CA CYS A 123 -25.57 0.47 -1.10
C CYS A 123 -24.08 0.29 -1.31
N LEU A 124 -23.35 1.34 -1.74
CA LEU A 124 -21.92 1.28 -2.00
C LEU A 124 -21.15 2.06 -0.95
N SER A 125 -20.23 1.37 -0.25
CA SER A 125 -19.38 1.99 0.76
C SER A 125 -17.98 2.25 0.21
N GLY A 126 -17.39 3.40 0.58
CA GLY A 126 -16.07 3.81 0.11
C GLY A 126 -16.06 4.37 -1.32
N ALA A 127 -17.14 5.00 -1.78
CA ALA A 127 -17.20 5.66 -3.08
C ALA A 127 -16.38 6.97 -3.08
N SER A 128 -15.08 6.84 -2.76
CA SER A 128 -14.13 7.92 -2.52
C SER A 128 -12.85 7.72 -3.33
N SER A 129 -11.76 8.41 -2.95
CA SER A 129 -10.44 8.20 -3.56
C SER A 129 -9.97 6.76 -3.39
N VAL A 130 -10.22 6.18 -2.22
CA VAL A 130 -9.98 4.77 -1.87
C VAL A 130 -11.25 4.21 -1.21
N PRO A 131 -11.74 3.04 -1.64
CA PRO A 131 -11.27 2.22 -2.76
C PRO A 131 -11.86 2.61 -4.13
N GLY A 132 -12.78 3.58 -4.22
CA GLY A 132 -13.54 3.87 -5.44
C GLY A 132 -12.69 4.24 -6.66
N ILE A 133 -11.78 5.22 -6.55
CA ILE A 133 -10.89 5.62 -7.66
C ILE A 133 -9.73 4.63 -7.77
N SER A 134 -9.09 4.25 -6.65
CA SER A 134 -7.92 3.37 -6.67
C SER A 134 -8.21 2.04 -7.36
N SER A 135 -9.34 1.40 -7.08
CA SER A 135 -9.72 0.14 -7.72
C SER A 135 -9.97 0.28 -9.23
N ALA A 136 -10.64 1.35 -9.66
CA ALA A 136 -10.85 1.63 -11.07
C ALA A 136 -9.53 1.79 -11.85
N VAL A 137 -8.55 2.45 -11.22
CA VAL A 137 -7.20 2.61 -11.77
C VAL A 137 -6.48 1.26 -11.84
N VAL A 138 -6.53 0.46 -10.76
CA VAL A 138 -5.89 -0.86 -10.73
C VAL A 138 -6.47 -1.77 -11.82
N VAL A 139 -7.80 -1.84 -11.98
CA VAL A 139 -8.44 -2.62 -13.06
C VAL A 139 -7.89 -2.21 -14.42
N ALA A 140 -7.84 -0.89 -14.70
CA ALA A 140 -7.34 -0.41 -15.99
C ALA A 140 -5.85 -0.72 -16.22
N MET A 141 -5.06 -0.74 -15.14
CA MET A 141 -3.62 -1.03 -15.22
C MET A 141 -3.28 -2.52 -15.19
N SER A 142 -4.21 -3.39 -14.84
CA SER A 142 -3.95 -4.83 -14.73
C SER A 142 -4.60 -5.68 -15.82
N ALA A 143 -5.36 -5.08 -16.74
CA ALA A 143 -6.20 -5.79 -17.69
C ALA A 143 -5.47 -6.81 -18.59
N ASP A 144 -4.20 -6.60 -18.89
CA ASP A 144 -3.34 -7.45 -19.74
C ASP A 144 -2.13 -8.03 -18.96
N LEU A 145 -2.16 -7.98 -17.62
CA LEU A 145 -1.13 -8.61 -16.79
C LEU A 145 -1.52 -10.06 -16.48
N ALA A 146 -0.56 -10.97 -16.61
CA ALA A 146 -0.74 -12.37 -16.25
C ALA A 146 -0.79 -12.58 -14.73
N SER A 147 -0.14 -11.69 -13.96
CA SER A 147 -0.14 -11.71 -12.49
C SER A 147 0.07 -10.32 -11.93
N ILE A 148 -0.41 -10.09 -10.71
CA ILE A 148 -0.20 -8.84 -9.96
C ILE A 148 0.65 -9.15 -8.73
N ASP A 149 1.88 -8.65 -8.74
CA ASP A 149 2.80 -8.83 -7.61
C ASP A 149 2.59 -7.76 -6.54
N VAL A 150 2.43 -6.49 -6.94
CA VAL A 150 2.34 -5.36 -6.01
C VAL A 150 1.31 -4.35 -6.48
N ILE A 151 0.41 -3.98 -5.59
CA ILE A 151 -0.42 -2.78 -5.70
C ILE A 151 0.04 -1.79 -4.63
N GLU A 152 0.36 -0.58 -5.02
CA GLU A 152 0.76 0.47 -4.10
C GLU A 152 0.02 1.76 -4.42
N THR A 153 -0.74 2.28 -3.46
CA THR A 153 -1.47 3.55 -3.57
C THR A 153 -0.89 4.59 -2.63
N ALA A 154 -0.85 5.86 -3.05
CA ALA A 154 -0.43 6.97 -2.20
C ALA A 154 -1.34 8.18 -2.39
N ILE A 155 -1.71 8.85 -1.28
CA ILE A 155 -2.44 10.13 -1.27
C ILE A 155 -1.60 11.19 -0.56
N LEU A 156 -1.25 12.25 -1.27
CA LEU A 156 -0.25 13.23 -0.90
C LEU A 156 -0.78 14.66 -1.12
N PRO A 157 -1.67 15.15 -0.23
CA PRO A 157 -2.31 16.45 -0.37
C PRO A 157 -1.34 17.61 -0.21
N GLY A 158 -1.66 18.74 -0.82
CA GLY A 158 -1.01 20.01 -0.58
C GLY A 158 -1.33 20.58 0.81
N ASN A 159 -0.46 21.43 1.36
CA ASN A 159 -0.68 21.99 2.68
C ASN A 159 -1.86 22.95 2.73
N ARG A 160 -2.12 23.66 1.63
CA ARG A 160 -3.28 24.56 1.49
C ARG A 160 -4.60 23.83 1.18
N ALA A 161 -4.61 22.48 1.18
CA ALA A 161 -5.87 21.74 1.18
C ALA A 161 -6.56 21.90 2.55
N PRO A 162 -7.83 22.32 2.59
CA PRO A 162 -8.55 22.48 3.85
C PRO A 162 -8.70 21.13 4.56
N ARG A 163 -8.40 21.12 5.85
CA ARG A 163 -8.50 19.93 6.73
C ARG A 163 -9.61 20.11 7.71
N GLY A 164 -10.66 19.29 7.59
CA GLY A 164 -11.75 19.27 8.56
C GLY A 164 -11.34 18.60 9.87
N ARG A 165 -11.99 18.96 10.98
CA ARG A 165 -11.76 18.32 12.28
C ARG A 165 -11.96 16.80 12.25
N SER A 166 -12.91 16.31 11.45
CA SER A 166 -13.16 14.87 11.25
C SER A 166 -11.97 14.15 10.60
N VAL A 167 -11.32 14.76 9.60
CA VAL A 167 -10.13 14.21 8.95
C VAL A 167 -8.97 14.12 9.94
N ILE A 168 -8.75 15.18 10.74
CA ILE A 168 -7.72 15.18 11.78
C ILE A 168 -8.04 14.14 12.84
N ALA A 169 -9.29 14.01 13.28
CA ALA A 169 -9.69 13.00 14.25
C ALA A 169 -9.49 11.58 13.73
N GLY A 170 -9.86 11.29 12.48
CA GLY A 170 -9.62 10.01 11.81
C GLY A 170 -8.14 9.69 11.73
N LEU A 171 -7.30 10.62 11.30
CA LEU A 171 -5.84 10.44 11.25
C LEU A 171 -5.26 10.16 12.66
N LEU A 172 -5.58 11.00 13.64
CA LEU A 172 -5.10 10.84 15.01
C LEU A 172 -5.61 9.55 15.68
N SER A 173 -6.75 9.02 15.29
CA SER A 173 -7.23 7.73 15.81
C SER A 173 -6.35 6.57 15.36
N GLN A 174 -5.74 6.65 14.21
CA GLN A 174 -4.92 5.59 13.63
C GLN A 174 -3.43 5.70 13.98
N ILE A 175 -2.85 6.90 14.08
CA ILE A 175 -1.40 7.13 14.25
C ILE A 175 -0.80 6.27 15.37
N GLY A 176 0.25 5.48 15.04
CA GLY A 176 0.96 4.58 15.95
C GLY A 176 0.12 3.39 16.44
N MET A 177 -1.01 3.07 15.80
CA MET A 177 -1.74 1.83 16.06
C MET A 177 -1.17 0.69 15.22
N PRO A 178 -1.21 -0.55 15.73
CA PRO A 178 -0.92 -1.71 14.89
C PRO A 178 -1.98 -1.83 13.79
N MET A 179 -1.53 -2.20 12.60
CA MET A 179 -2.38 -2.54 11.46
C MET A 179 -1.86 -3.79 10.77
N ARG A 180 -2.73 -4.44 10.01
CA ARG A 180 -2.34 -5.57 9.17
C ARG A 180 -2.14 -5.10 7.74
N VAL A 181 -1.10 -5.60 7.08
CA VAL A 181 -0.80 -5.38 5.67
C VAL A 181 -0.59 -6.70 4.97
N TRP A 182 -1.04 -6.79 3.73
CA TRP A 182 -0.81 -7.97 2.91
C TRP A 182 0.50 -7.81 2.14
N ARG A 183 1.52 -8.62 2.49
CA ARG A 183 2.83 -8.57 1.83
C ARG A 183 3.39 -9.97 1.61
N GLY A 184 3.78 -10.24 0.35
CA GLY A 184 4.33 -11.52 -0.04
C GLY A 184 3.36 -12.69 0.11
N GLY A 185 2.06 -12.46 -0.11
CA GLY A 185 1.03 -13.49 0.03
C GLY A 185 0.66 -13.82 1.47
N GLN A 186 0.99 -12.95 2.44
CA GLN A 186 0.72 -13.17 3.87
C GLN A 186 0.32 -11.89 4.59
N TRP A 187 -0.56 -12.02 5.59
CA TRP A 187 -0.86 -10.96 6.53
C TRP A 187 0.30 -10.72 7.50
N ARG A 188 0.82 -9.50 7.50
CA ARG A 188 1.89 -9.07 8.41
C ARG A 188 1.43 -7.92 9.28
N GLN A 189 1.95 -7.85 10.49
CA GLN A 189 1.71 -6.72 11.38
C GLN A 189 2.75 -5.63 11.18
N MET A 190 2.29 -4.38 11.15
CA MET A 190 3.14 -3.19 11.18
C MET A 190 2.40 -2.05 11.88
N ASP A 191 3.13 -1.01 12.26
CA ASP A 191 2.51 0.17 12.85
C ASP A 191 2.14 1.18 11.76
N THR A 192 1.01 1.84 11.94
CA THR A 192 0.67 3.02 11.13
C THR A 192 1.70 4.12 11.35
N TRP A 193 1.90 4.95 10.32
CA TRP A 193 2.91 6.00 10.27
C TRP A 193 4.35 5.46 10.31
N SER A 194 4.57 4.26 9.80
CA SER A 194 5.88 3.62 9.55
C SER A 194 6.16 3.52 8.04
N ASP A 195 7.23 2.84 7.64
CA ASP A 195 7.57 2.51 6.25
C ASP A 195 7.51 3.73 5.30
N LYS A 196 8.27 4.77 5.64
CA LYS A 196 8.37 6.01 4.87
C LYS A 196 8.86 5.74 3.44
N LYS A 197 8.15 6.29 2.44
CA LYS A 197 8.57 6.30 1.04
C LYS A 197 8.36 7.67 0.40
N THR A 198 9.27 8.07 -0.49
CA THR A 198 9.16 9.31 -1.26
C THR A 198 8.69 9.01 -2.68
N TYR A 199 7.70 9.76 -3.13
CA TYR A 199 7.05 9.64 -4.43
C TYR A 199 7.37 10.84 -5.31
N GLY A 200 7.73 10.60 -6.56
CA GLY A 200 7.75 11.59 -7.61
C GLY A 200 6.48 11.47 -8.45
N LEU A 201 5.63 12.49 -8.40
CA LEU A 201 4.33 12.47 -9.10
C LEU A 201 4.38 13.13 -10.49
N GLY A 202 5.56 13.55 -10.93
CA GLY A 202 5.71 14.36 -12.14
C GLY A 202 5.57 15.88 -11.86
N HIS A 203 5.85 16.69 -12.87
CA HIS A 203 5.76 18.15 -12.80
C HIS A 203 6.45 18.78 -11.56
N GLY A 204 7.59 18.21 -11.14
CA GLY A 204 8.36 18.67 -9.99
C GLY A 204 7.75 18.35 -8.61
N LEU A 205 6.61 17.65 -8.55
CA LEU A 205 5.96 17.32 -7.29
C LEU A 205 6.58 16.07 -6.66
N ARG A 206 7.31 16.28 -5.55
CA ARG A 206 7.86 15.19 -4.71
C ARG A 206 7.30 15.29 -3.31
N ARG A 207 6.82 14.15 -2.77
CA ARG A 207 6.19 14.06 -1.44
C ARG A 207 6.58 12.74 -0.78
N SER A 208 6.66 12.75 0.54
CA SER A 208 6.83 11.53 1.34
C SER A 208 5.49 11.08 1.93
N GLY A 209 5.28 9.77 1.97
CA GLY A 209 4.14 9.14 2.61
C GLY A 209 4.58 8.07 3.59
N TRP A 210 3.71 7.76 4.54
CA TRP A 210 3.85 6.73 5.58
C TRP A 210 2.65 5.81 5.52
N SER A 211 2.84 4.58 5.93
CA SER A 211 1.76 3.59 5.95
C SER A 211 0.62 4.00 6.86
N ILE A 212 -0.61 3.90 6.37
CA ILE A 212 -1.84 4.16 7.11
C ILE A 212 -2.90 3.15 6.69
N ASN A 213 -3.84 2.85 7.60
CA ASN A 213 -4.87 1.86 7.36
C ASN A 213 -6.03 2.44 6.54
N VAL A 214 -6.35 1.77 5.41
CA VAL A 214 -7.42 2.15 4.48
C VAL A 214 -8.09 0.91 3.89
N PRO A 215 -9.29 1.02 3.29
CA PRO A 215 -10.01 -0.11 2.71
C PRO A 215 -9.22 -0.93 1.69
N ASP A 216 -8.38 -0.30 0.87
CA ASP A 216 -7.55 -0.99 -0.14
C ASP A 216 -6.72 -2.12 0.45
N LEU A 217 -6.17 -1.92 1.67
CA LEU A 217 -5.33 -2.92 2.33
C LEU A 217 -6.09 -4.21 2.69
N ALA A 218 -7.38 -4.09 3.02
CA ALA A 218 -8.22 -5.22 3.37
C ALA A 218 -8.89 -5.88 2.17
N LEU A 219 -9.23 -5.08 1.14
CA LEU A 219 -10.10 -5.52 0.04
C LEU A 219 -9.33 -5.97 -1.21
N PHE A 220 -8.19 -5.33 -1.51
CA PHE A 220 -7.46 -5.58 -2.76
C PHE A 220 -6.74 -6.93 -2.83
N PRO A 221 -6.24 -7.52 -1.71
CA PRO A 221 -5.62 -8.83 -1.78
C PRO A 221 -6.49 -9.87 -2.47
N ASP A 222 -7.72 -10.03 -2.02
CA ASP A 222 -8.65 -11.02 -2.55
C ASP A 222 -9.25 -10.59 -3.89
N PHE A 223 -9.62 -9.31 -4.02
CA PHE A 223 -10.27 -8.81 -5.23
C PHE A 223 -9.37 -8.85 -6.47
N PHE A 224 -8.08 -8.59 -6.30
CA PHE A 224 -7.09 -8.56 -7.39
C PHE A 224 -6.14 -9.76 -7.40
N ALA A 225 -6.26 -10.69 -6.48
CA ALA A 225 -5.30 -11.78 -6.26
C ALA A 225 -3.83 -11.26 -6.19
N ALA A 226 -3.63 -10.08 -5.58
CA ALA A 226 -2.34 -9.42 -5.51
C ALA A 226 -1.46 -10.03 -4.41
N ARG A 227 -0.15 -10.15 -4.66
CA ARG A 227 0.79 -10.70 -3.66
C ARG A 227 1.16 -9.70 -2.56
N SER A 228 1.14 -8.41 -2.86
CA SER A 228 1.38 -7.33 -1.89
C SER A 228 0.48 -6.15 -2.16
N VAL A 229 -0.11 -5.58 -1.10
CA VAL A 229 -0.93 -4.36 -1.17
C VAL A 229 -0.43 -3.37 -0.13
N MET A 230 -0.12 -2.16 -0.58
CA MET A 230 0.42 -1.10 0.27
C MET A 230 -0.31 0.21 0.04
N PHE A 231 -0.51 0.95 1.12
CA PHE A 231 -1.04 2.31 1.04
C PHE A 231 -0.21 3.26 1.90
N ARG A 232 0.04 4.47 1.39
CA ARG A 232 0.72 5.52 2.15
C ARG A 232 0.05 6.86 1.98
N ALA A 233 0.02 7.61 3.07
CA ALA A 233 -0.39 9.02 3.05
C ALA A 233 0.68 9.89 3.72
N GLY A 234 0.72 11.16 3.36
CA GLY A 234 1.68 12.10 3.95
C GLY A 234 1.26 13.53 3.82
N MET A 235 1.89 14.39 4.61
CA MET A 235 1.70 15.84 4.55
C MET A 235 2.79 16.48 3.67
N GLU A 236 2.48 17.64 3.08
CA GLU A 236 3.48 18.40 2.33
C GLU A 236 4.62 18.91 3.21
N LEU A 237 4.28 19.49 4.36
CA LEU A 237 5.28 20.10 5.25
C LEU A 237 5.98 19.04 6.09
N ALA A 238 7.31 19.02 6.03
CA ALA A 238 8.14 18.09 6.79
C ALA A 238 7.90 18.21 8.31
N VAL A 239 7.67 19.41 8.82
CA VAL A 239 7.41 19.66 10.25
C VAL A 239 6.16 18.92 10.74
N LEU A 240 5.10 18.86 9.93
CA LEU A 240 3.88 18.12 10.29
C LEU A 240 4.14 16.61 10.31
N ASN A 241 4.89 16.11 9.35
CA ASN A 241 5.26 14.68 9.31
C ASN A 241 6.16 14.31 10.51
N CYS A 242 7.12 15.18 10.86
CA CYS A 242 7.97 15.00 12.06
C CYS A 242 7.12 14.99 13.34
N ALA A 243 6.18 15.94 13.49
CA ALA A 243 5.30 15.99 14.65
C ALA A 243 4.47 14.71 14.81
N LEU A 244 3.93 14.18 13.70
CA LEU A 244 3.22 12.89 13.72
C LEU A 244 4.15 11.73 14.07
N SER A 245 5.40 11.73 13.58
CA SER A 245 6.38 10.69 13.93
C SER A 245 6.77 10.74 15.42
N VAL A 246 6.92 11.93 15.99
CA VAL A 246 7.12 12.11 17.44
C VAL A 246 5.90 11.59 18.22
N LEU A 247 4.69 11.88 17.74
CA LEU A 247 3.47 11.36 18.38
C LEU A 247 3.41 9.83 18.39
N VAL A 248 3.90 9.15 17.34
CA VAL A 248 4.04 7.68 17.32
C VAL A 248 4.94 7.20 18.46
N VAL A 249 6.11 7.83 18.64
CA VAL A 249 7.06 7.47 19.70
C VAL A 249 6.44 7.69 21.08
N LEU A 250 5.85 8.86 21.31
CA LEU A 250 5.17 9.19 22.58
C LEU A 250 4.03 8.23 22.88
N ARG A 251 3.35 7.73 21.87
CA ARG A 251 2.28 6.76 22.05
C ARG A 251 2.79 5.38 22.44
N ARG A 252 3.89 4.93 21.83
CA ARG A 252 4.54 3.66 22.19
C ARG A 252 5.01 3.66 23.65
N SER A 253 5.42 4.81 24.18
CA SER A 253 5.78 4.98 25.59
C SER A 253 4.58 5.09 26.54
N GLY A 254 3.34 4.99 26.05
CA GLY A 254 2.11 5.06 26.87
C GLY A 254 1.62 6.48 27.20
N PHE A 255 2.39 7.52 26.85
CA PHE A 255 2.12 8.90 27.26
C PHE A 255 0.88 9.57 26.62
N ALA A 256 0.37 9.08 25.51
CA ALA A 256 -0.71 9.74 24.76
C ALA A 256 -1.93 8.84 24.51
N ARG A 257 -2.46 8.22 25.56
CA ARG A 257 -3.56 7.25 25.44
C ARG A 257 -4.92 7.89 25.09
N ASN A 258 -5.22 9.09 25.61
CA ASN A 258 -6.47 9.83 25.34
C ASN A 258 -6.20 11.08 24.48
N ARG A 259 -6.81 11.18 23.30
CA ARG A 259 -6.40 12.06 22.20
C ARG A 259 -7.40 13.12 21.77
N HIS A 260 -8.61 13.12 22.32
CA HIS A 260 -9.65 14.06 21.89
C HIS A 260 -9.23 15.53 22.04
N TRP A 261 -8.40 15.84 23.04
CA TRP A 261 -7.85 17.17 23.27
C TRP A 261 -6.78 17.59 22.23
N LEU A 262 -6.15 16.65 21.53
CA LEU A 262 -5.15 16.95 20.48
C LEU A 262 -5.82 17.46 19.20
N VAL A 263 -7.06 17.06 18.91
CA VAL A 263 -7.75 17.46 17.66
C VAL A 263 -7.84 18.98 17.50
N PRO A 264 -8.31 19.77 18.49
CA PRO A 264 -8.32 21.23 18.35
C PRO A 264 -6.91 21.83 18.26
N LEU A 265 -5.92 21.28 18.98
CA LEU A 265 -4.52 21.74 18.93
C LEU A 265 -3.93 21.51 17.53
N VAL A 266 -4.04 20.29 17.00
CA VAL A 266 -3.54 19.96 15.65
C VAL A 266 -4.27 20.78 14.58
N HIS A 267 -5.57 21.01 14.75
CA HIS A 267 -6.34 21.87 13.87
C HIS A 267 -5.84 23.33 13.91
N CYS A 268 -5.57 23.87 15.08
CA CYS A 268 -5.01 25.21 15.25
C CYS A 268 -3.64 25.33 14.57
N VAL A 269 -2.71 24.41 14.87
CA VAL A 269 -1.38 24.37 14.26
C VAL A 269 -1.46 24.24 12.73
N SER A 270 -2.34 23.35 12.23
CA SER A 270 -2.51 23.18 10.79
C SER A 270 -3.08 24.44 10.11
N THR A 271 -3.89 25.23 10.82
CA THR A 271 -4.43 26.51 10.34
C THR A 271 -3.35 27.58 10.33
N MET A 272 -2.51 27.65 11.36
CA MET A 272 -1.36 28.56 11.40
C MET A 272 -0.34 28.26 10.29
N LEU A 273 -0.15 27.00 9.96
CA LEU A 273 0.76 26.55 8.89
C LEU A 273 0.13 26.61 7.49
N PHE A 274 -1.14 26.95 7.37
CA PHE A 274 -1.86 26.98 6.08
C PHE A 274 -1.20 27.89 5.02
N PRO A 275 -0.65 29.08 5.33
CA PRO A 275 0.01 29.93 4.34
C PRO A 275 1.26 29.29 3.70
N PHE A 276 1.90 28.36 4.41
CA PHE A 276 3.10 27.68 3.95
C PHE A 276 2.74 26.47 3.06
N GLY A 277 3.59 26.19 2.06
CA GLY A 277 3.35 25.11 1.11
C GLY A 277 2.44 25.51 -0.05
N THR A 278 1.88 24.52 -0.72
CA THR A 278 1.14 24.71 -1.98
C THR A 278 -0.32 24.24 -1.88
N ASP A 279 -1.10 24.61 -2.88
CA ASP A 279 -2.47 24.13 -3.12
C ASP A 279 -2.48 22.90 -4.06
N ARG A 280 -1.28 22.41 -4.45
CA ARG A 280 -1.09 21.23 -5.32
C ARG A 280 -1.01 19.97 -4.47
N GLY A 281 -1.87 19.01 -4.77
CA GLY A 281 -1.84 17.68 -4.17
C GLY A 281 -1.84 16.61 -5.23
N GLY A 282 -1.58 15.36 -4.84
CA GLY A 282 -1.59 14.26 -5.78
C GLY A 282 -1.98 12.93 -5.18
N MET A 283 -2.35 12.04 -6.07
CA MET A 283 -2.55 10.62 -5.80
C MET A 283 -1.69 9.82 -6.77
N ALA A 284 -1.14 8.72 -6.32
CA ALA A 284 -0.42 7.78 -7.16
C ALA A 284 -0.93 6.36 -6.93
N VAL A 285 -1.06 5.61 -8.01
CA VAL A 285 -1.33 4.16 -7.98
C VAL A 285 -0.26 3.48 -8.81
N TYR A 286 0.37 2.47 -8.25
CA TYR A 286 1.37 1.65 -8.92
C TYR A 286 0.90 0.20 -8.91
N VAL A 287 0.99 -0.44 -10.07
CA VAL A 287 0.77 -1.87 -10.23
C VAL A 287 2.05 -2.48 -10.81
N THR A 288 2.63 -3.42 -10.10
CA THR A 288 3.75 -4.23 -10.60
C THR A 288 3.23 -5.64 -10.84
N GLY A 289 3.56 -6.20 -11.98
CA GLY A 289 3.10 -7.53 -12.36
C GLY A 289 3.88 -8.06 -13.56
N THR A 290 3.42 -9.17 -14.10
CA THR A 290 4.05 -9.84 -15.24
C THR A 290 3.20 -9.65 -16.50
N LYS A 291 3.83 -9.14 -17.56
CA LYS A 291 3.27 -9.04 -18.91
C LYS A 291 4.20 -9.76 -19.88
N ASP A 292 3.68 -10.69 -20.66
CA ASP A 292 4.44 -11.48 -21.65
C ASP A 292 5.73 -12.10 -21.06
N GLY A 293 5.62 -12.63 -19.83
CA GLY A 293 6.73 -13.22 -19.09
C GLY A 293 7.76 -12.23 -18.53
N ARG A 294 7.55 -10.92 -18.69
CA ARG A 294 8.47 -9.87 -18.22
C ARG A 294 7.84 -9.06 -17.09
N PRO A 295 8.59 -8.72 -16.05
CA PRO A 295 8.11 -7.86 -14.99
C PRO A 295 8.02 -6.40 -15.46
N VAL A 296 6.84 -5.83 -15.32
CA VAL A 296 6.54 -4.44 -15.64
C VAL A 296 5.98 -3.72 -14.42
N ARG A 297 6.15 -2.41 -14.40
CA ARG A 297 5.51 -1.52 -13.42
C ARG A 297 4.73 -0.45 -14.16
N ARG A 298 3.44 -0.39 -13.89
CA ARG A 298 2.56 0.69 -14.32
C ARG A 298 2.39 1.69 -13.19
N SER A 299 2.41 2.96 -13.52
CA SER A 299 2.19 4.05 -12.59
C SER A 299 1.16 5.01 -13.15
N TRP A 300 0.12 5.27 -12.37
CA TRP A 300 -0.86 6.29 -12.65
C TRP A 300 -0.74 7.39 -11.61
N HIS A 301 -0.56 8.63 -12.10
CA HIS A 301 -0.46 9.80 -11.25
C HIS A 301 -1.63 10.73 -11.53
N LEU A 302 -2.20 11.29 -10.46
CA LEU A 302 -3.16 12.37 -10.48
C LEU A 302 -2.54 13.56 -9.75
N ILE A 303 -2.56 14.73 -10.37
CA ILE A 303 -2.16 15.99 -9.76
C ILE A 303 -3.34 16.93 -9.84
N ALA A 304 -3.79 17.40 -8.68
CA ALA A 304 -4.81 18.43 -8.55
C ALA A 304 -4.13 19.75 -8.24
N GLU A 305 -4.43 20.77 -9.04
CA GLU A 305 -3.91 22.13 -8.96
C GLU A 305 -5.03 23.10 -8.54
N ALA A 306 -4.68 24.37 -8.31
CA ALA A 306 -5.65 25.45 -7.97
C ALA A 306 -6.59 25.10 -6.79
N GLY A 307 -6.07 24.40 -5.78
CA GLY A 307 -6.85 24.03 -4.59
C GLY A 307 -7.95 22.99 -4.82
N GLN A 308 -7.95 22.32 -5.98
CA GLN A 308 -9.04 21.38 -6.34
C GLN A 308 -8.85 19.95 -5.82
N GLY A 309 -7.74 19.65 -5.13
CA GLY A 309 -7.53 18.35 -4.48
C GLY A 309 -8.72 17.84 -3.66
N PRO A 310 -9.37 18.67 -2.82
CA PRO A 310 -10.52 18.24 -2.02
C PRO A 310 -11.78 17.84 -2.80
N PHE A 311 -11.84 18.04 -4.11
CA PHE A 311 -12.92 17.52 -4.96
C PHE A 311 -12.70 16.04 -5.30
N VAL A 312 -11.46 15.55 -5.31
CA VAL A 312 -11.11 14.19 -5.74
C VAL A 312 -11.92 13.10 -5.01
N PRO A 313 -12.13 13.16 -3.67
CA PRO A 313 -12.95 12.15 -3.00
C PRO A 313 -14.41 12.06 -3.50
N GLY A 314 -14.95 13.14 -4.08
CA GLY A 314 -16.31 13.16 -4.63
C GLY A 314 -16.41 12.67 -6.08
N VAL A 315 -15.29 12.46 -6.76
CA VAL A 315 -15.29 12.12 -8.20
C VAL A 315 -15.89 10.74 -8.47
N ALA A 316 -15.61 9.75 -7.61
CA ALA A 316 -16.18 8.41 -7.77
C ALA A 316 -17.71 8.44 -7.69
N VAL A 317 -18.28 9.13 -6.69
CA VAL A 317 -19.74 9.33 -6.58
C VAL A 317 -20.29 10.05 -7.80
N ARG A 318 -19.63 11.12 -8.25
CA ARG A 318 -20.03 11.86 -9.45
C ARG A 318 -20.09 10.97 -10.69
N ALA A 319 -19.07 10.14 -10.90
CA ALA A 319 -19.00 9.19 -12.02
C ALA A 319 -20.15 8.20 -11.99
N LEU A 320 -20.44 7.63 -10.81
CA LEU A 320 -21.52 6.69 -10.60
C LEU A 320 -22.89 7.33 -10.84
N LEU A 321 -23.13 8.55 -10.32
CA LEU A 321 -24.42 9.21 -10.43
C LEU A 321 -24.70 9.84 -11.79
N ARG A 322 -23.73 9.90 -12.69
CA ARG A 322 -23.98 10.22 -14.12
C ARG A 322 -24.65 9.07 -14.85
N ARG A 323 -24.52 7.83 -14.37
CA ARG A 323 -25.09 6.60 -14.97
C ARG A 323 -25.64 5.67 -13.87
N PRO A 324 -26.54 6.14 -13.01
CA PRO A 324 -27.01 5.39 -11.83
C PRO A 324 -27.75 4.10 -12.19
N GLU A 325 -28.29 4.00 -13.39
CA GLU A 325 -28.96 2.81 -13.93
C GLU A 325 -28.01 1.64 -14.21
N THR A 326 -26.71 1.89 -14.31
CA THR A 326 -25.71 0.83 -14.51
C THR A 326 -25.30 0.15 -13.20
N ILE A 327 -25.65 0.73 -12.05
CA ILE A 327 -25.26 0.20 -10.74
C ILE A 327 -26.20 -0.93 -10.36
N ARG A 328 -25.65 -2.12 -10.15
CA ARG A 328 -26.43 -3.30 -9.76
C ARG A 328 -26.93 -3.17 -8.32
N PRO A 329 -28.17 -3.60 -8.03
CA PRO A 329 -28.66 -3.70 -6.66
C PRO A 329 -27.78 -4.57 -5.78
N GLY A 330 -27.78 -4.27 -4.47
CA GLY A 330 -27.01 -4.97 -3.46
C GLY A 330 -26.12 -4.03 -2.64
N ALA A 331 -25.55 -4.54 -1.55
CA ALA A 331 -24.65 -3.78 -0.69
C ALA A 331 -23.24 -4.36 -0.79
N ARG A 332 -22.23 -3.51 -1.08
CA ARG A 332 -20.85 -3.92 -1.26
C ARG A 332 -19.87 -2.74 -1.18
N PRO A 333 -18.57 -2.99 -0.94
CA PRO A 333 -17.53 -1.99 -1.15
C PRO A 333 -17.53 -1.46 -2.59
N CYS A 334 -17.21 -0.20 -2.76
CA CYS A 334 -17.14 0.47 -4.06
C CYS A 334 -15.85 0.07 -4.80
N LEU A 335 -15.77 -1.20 -5.24
CA LEU A 335 -14.62 -1.74 -5.97
C LEU A 335 -14.94 -1.83 -7.46
N ALA A 336 -14.20 -1.09 -8.28
CA ALA A 336 -14.34 -1.09 -9.74
C ALA A 336 -15.77 -0.83 -10.25
N GLU A 337 -16.60 -0.13 -9.47
CA GLU A 337 -17.97 0.22 -9.84
C GLU A 337 -18.04 1.28 -10.95
N ALA A 338 -16.98 2.06 -11.13
CA ALA A 338 -16.78 2.96 -12.25
C ALA A 338 -15.48 2.61 -12.99
N THR A 339 -15.47 2.78 -14.30
CA THR A 339 -14.25 2.62 -15.09
C THR A 339 -13.32 3.83 -14.95
N LEU A 340 -12.02 3.67 -15.25
CA LEU A 340 -11.08 4.80 -15.26
C LEU A 340 -11.49 5.88 -16.28
N GLY A 341 -12.12 5.50 -17.38
CA GLY A 341 -12.69 6.44 -18.37
C GLY A 341 -13.78 7.31 -17.74
N GLN A 342 -14.74 6.72 -17.02
CA GLN A 342 -15.80 7.43 -16.32
C GLN A 342 -15.26 8.34 -15.19
N ILE A 343 -14.23 7.89 -14.47
CA ILE A 343 -13.54 8.70 -13.46
C ILE A 343 -12.88 9.93 -14.12
N LYS A 344 -12.18 9.75 -15.26
CA LYS A 344 -11.57 10.87 -16.00
C LYS A 344 -12.62 11.84 -16.53
N GLU A 345 -13.72 11.34 -17.08
CA GLU A 345 -14.86 12.16 -17.53
C GLU A 345 -15.45 12.97 -16.37
N ALA A 346 -15.59 12.35 -15.18
CA ALA A 346 -16.16 13.01 -14.00
C ALA A 346 -15.26 14.10 -13.39
N MET A 347 -14.01 14.21 -13.77
CA MET A 347 -13.10 15.27 -13.33
C MET A 347 -12.60 16.19 -14.46
N SER A 348 -13.18 16.10 -15.65
CA SER A 348 -12.72 16.83 -16.84
C SER A 348 -12.86 18.35 -16.72
N ASP A 349 -13.81 18.83 -15.90
CA ASP A 349 -14.03 20.25 -15.59
C ASP A 349 -13.21 20.75 -14.40
N LEU A 350 -12.31 19.91 -13.86
CA LEU A 350 -11.46 20.24 -12.73
C LEU A 350 -10.00 20.48 -13.19
N ALA A 351 -9.26 21.31 -12.45
CA ALA A 351 -7.82 21.51 -12.65
C ALA A 351 -7.03 20.28 -12.16
N ILE A 352 -7.33 19.12 -12.76
CA ILE A 352 -6.75 17.83 -12.43
C ILE A 352 -6.11 17.25 -13.69
N LYS A 353 -4.83 16.86 -13.56
CA LYS A 353 -4.07 16.20 -14.62
C LYS A 353 -3.80 14.75 -14.22
N THR A 354 -3.89 13.84 -15.17
CA THR A 354 -3.54 12.43 -14.95
C THR A 354 -2.51 11.98 -15.97
N GLN A 355 -1.60 11.11 -15.53
CA GLN A 355 -0.58 10.51 -16.38
C GLN A 355 -0.48 9.02 -16.09
N LEU A 356 -0.42 8.21 -17.13
CA LEU A 356 -0.16 6.78 -17.05
C LEU A 356 1.18 6.50 -17.73
N MET A 357 2.02 5.70 -17.07
CA MET A 357 3.35 5.29 -17.57
C MET A 357 3.53 3.80 -17.33
N GLU A 358 4.31 3.15 -18.17
CA GLU A 358 4.75 1.77 -18.01
C GLU A 358 6.27 1.72 -18.11
N ASP A 359 6.91 1.09 -17.14
CA ASP A 359 8.35 0.90 -17.07
C ASP A 359 8.68 -0.58 -16.88
N ALA A 360 9.77 -1.05 -17.48
CA ALA A 360 10.33 -2.36 -17.14
C ALA A 360 10.75 -2.38 -15.66
N ARG A 361 10.49 -3.49 -14.98
CA ARG A 361 10.79 -3.65 -13.54
C ARG A 361 11.64 -4.90 -13.26
N PRO A 362 12.77 -5.10 -13.94
CA PRO A 362 13.60 -6.29 -13.74
C PRO A 362 14.06 -6.39 -12.28
N THR A 363 14.20 -7.61 -11.79
CA THR A 363 14.81 -7.89 -10.47
C THR A 363 16.33 -7.74 -10.53
N LEU A 364 17.00 -7.78 -9.37
CA LEU A 364 18.45 -7.68 -9.29
C LEU A 364 19.13 -8.75 -10.14
N PHE A 365 18.66 -10.00 -10.07
CA PHE A 365 19.27 -11.11 -10.80
C PHE A 365 18.96 -11.06 -12.30
N GLN A 366 17.79 -10.54 -12.72
CA GLN A 366 17.51 -10.28 -14.14
C GLN A 366 18.46 -9.23 -14.72
N VAL A 367 18.76 -8.17 -13.94
CA VAL A 367 19.74 -7.15 -14.36
C VAL A 367 21.16 -7.73 -14.37
N ALA A 368 21.53 -8.52 -13.39
CA ALA A 368 22.88 -9.05 -13.26
C ALA A 368 23.19 -10.15 -14.30
N LEU A 369 22.24 -11.05 -14.57
CA LEU A 369 22.43 -12.20 -15.46
C LEU A 369 22.19 -11.90 -16.94
N VAL A 370 21.49 -10.81 -17.23
CA VAL A 370 21.16 -10.38 -18.59
C VAL A 370 20.51 -11.54 -19.38
N GLU A 371 21.09 -11.98 -20.50
CA GLU A 371 20.57 -13.08 -21.33
C GLU A 371 20.62 -14.45 -20.62
N ARG A 372 21.57 -14.68 -19.74
CA ARG A 372 21.72 -15.96 -18.98
C ARG A 372 20.59 -16.20 -17.97
N TRP A 373 19.77 -15.20 -17.72
CA TRP A 373 18.56 -15.36 -16.89
C TRP A 373 17.64 -16.47 -17.40
N ASN A 374 17.54 -16.60 -18.73
CA ASN A 374 16.68 -17.58 -19.36
C ASN A 374 17.22 -19.01 -19.29
N ASP A 375 18.53 -19.18 -19.02
CA ASP A 375 19.17 -20.48 -18.85
C ASP A 375 18.90 -21.09 -17.46
N LEU A 376 18.34 -20.30 -16.53
CA LEU A 376 17.99 -20.77 -15.20
C LEU A 376 16.66 -21.55 -15.23
N PRO A 377 16.55 -22.64 -14.45
CA PRO A 377 15.30 -23.38 -14.32
C PRO A 377 14.22 -22.57 -13.57
N PRO A 378 12.94 -22.93 -13.75
CA PRO A 378 11.81 -22.17 -13.20
C PRO A 378 11.87 -21.93 -11.69
N ALA A 379 12.23 -22.92 -10.87
CA ALA A 379 12.29 -22.76 -9.42
C ALA A 379 13.38 -21.75 -8.98
N VAL A 380 14.54 -21.73 -9.65
CA VAL A 380 15.59 -20.75 -9.38
C VAL A 380 15.14 -19.36 -9.81
N ARG A 381 14.54 -19.21 -11.00
CA ARG A 381 13.96 -17.93 -11.44
C ARG A 381 12.88 -17.45 -10.49
N ARG A 382 12.06 -18.34 -9.97
CA ARG A 382 10.98 -18.00 -9.04
C ARG A 382 11.50 -17.36 -7.75
N LEU A 383 12.54 -17.92 -7.14
CA LEU A 383 13.15 -17.35 -5.93
C LEU A 383 13.74 -15.95 -6.20
N HIS A 384 14.28 -15.72 -7.40
CA HIS A 384 14.91 -14.45 -7.78
C HIS A 384 13.97 -13.43 -8.43
N SER A 385 12.66 -13.72 -8.50
CA SER A 385 11.64 -12.85 -9.14
C SER A 385 10.84 -12.00 -8.16
N VAL A 386 11.26 -11.88 -6.90
CA VAL A 386 10.52 -11.14 -5.85
C VAL A 386 10.46 -9.64 -6.16
N GLN A 387 9.24 -9.08 -6.21
CA GLN A 387 9.00 -7.67 -6.56
C GLN A 387 8.80 -6.75 -5.36
N ASP A 388 8.48 -7.27 -4.18
CA ASP A 388 8.36 -6.53 -2.92
C ASP A 388 9.01 -7.28 -1.77
N MET A 389 8.29 -8.16 -1.12
CA MET A 389 8.76 -9.02 -0.04
C MET A 389 8.14 -10.40 -0.22
N GLU A 390 8.94 -11.43 0.03
CA GLU A 390 8.47 -12.80 0.04
C GLU A 390 9.32 -13.67 0.95
N SER A 391 8.70 -14.64 1.59
CA SER A 391 9.35 -15.64 2.43
C SER A 391 9.28 -17.01 1.78
N PHE A 392 10.35 -17.76 1.93
CA PHE A 392 10.52 -19.13 1.44
C PHE A 392 10.97 -19.97 2.63
N SER A 393 10.24 -21.03 2.93
CA SER A 393 10.52 -21.91 4.06
C SER A 393 10.92 -23.30 3.62
N GLY A 394 11.74 -23.96 4.44
CA GLY A 394 12.22 -25.30 4.18
C GLY A 394 13.16 -25.80 5.26
N ARG A 395 14.06 -26.70 4.88
CA ARG A 395 15.02 -27.31 5.81
C ARG A 395 16.42 -27.30 5.21
N ALA A 396 17.41 -27.19 6.09
CA ALA A 396 18.83 -27.22 5.72
C ALA A 396 19.63 -28.20 6.59
N TRP A 397 20.64 -28.81 6.00
CA TRP A 397 21.72 -29.50 6.70
C TRP A 397 22.90 -28.53 6.81
N VAL A 398 23.40 -28.35 8.01
CA VAL A 398 24.47 -27.38 8.31
C VAL A 398 25.68 -28.09 8.86
N GLU A 399 26.84 -27.85 8.22
CA GLU A 399 28.14 -28.30 8.67
C GLU A 399 29.01 -27.10 9.08
N ARG A 400 29.78 -27.25 10.14
CA ARG A 400 30.67 -26.20 10.67
C ARG A 400 32.11 -26.65 10.65
N GLY A 401 33.00 -25.77 10.23
CA GLY A 401 34.43 -26.02 10.32
C GLY A 401 34.95 -25.94 11.76
N THR A 402 36.04 -26.68 12.02
CA THR A 402 36.65 -26.79 13.35
C THR A 402 37.81 -25.84 13.59
N ALA A 403 38.44 -25.30 12.53
CA ALA A 403 39.56 -24.36 12.60
C ALA A 403 39.18 -23.07 13.39
N VAL A 404 40.12 -22.56 14.19
CA VAL A 404 39.88 -21.38 15.05
C VAL A 404 39.41 -20.17 14.25
N ILE A 405 40.07 -19.87 13.12
CA ILE A 405 39.68 -18.73 12.23
C ILE A 405 38.27 -18.95 11.68
N ALA A 406 37.94 -20.16 11.27
CA ALA A 406 36.61 -20.50 10.76
C ALA A 406 35.51 -20.33 11.86
N ARG A 407 35.78 -20.74 13.08
CA ARG A 407 34.88 -20.58 14.22
C ARG A 407 34.66 -19.13 14.57
N LEU A 408 35.71 -18.29 14.60
CA LEU A 408 35.63 -16.86 14.83
C LEU A 408 34.83 -16.16 13.74
N ALA A 409 35.09 -16.47 12.47
CA ALA A 409 34.33 -15.93 11.34
C ALA A 409 32.85 -16.31 11.43
N ALA A 410 32.57 -17.55 11.72
CA ALA A 410 31.19 -18.03 11.85
C ALA A 410 30.41 -17.39 13.02
N TRP A 411 31.09 -17.15 14.14
CA TRP A 411 30.50 -16.40 15.27
C TRP A 411 30.24 -14.94 14.87
N PHE A 412 31.21 -14.28 14.26
CA PHE A 412 31.10 -12.87 13.86
C PHE A 412 29.94 -12.63 12.88
N PHE A 413 29.83 -13.46 11.84
CA PHE A 413 28.77 -13.36 10.84
C PHE A 413 27.45 -14.02 11.26
N GLN A 414 27.37 -14.57 12.47
CA GLN A 414 26.21 -15.26 13.00
C GLN A 414 25.68 -16.40 12.12
N PHE A 415 26.59 -17.13 11.46
CA PHE A 415 26.20 -18.28 10.67
C PHE A 415 25.54 -19.36 11.54
N PRO A 416 24.65 -20.21 10.96
CA PRO A 416 23.90 -21.23 11.70
C PRO A 416 24.83 -22.26 12.36
N ASP A 417 24.39 -22.85 13.47
CA ASP A 417 25.08 -23.97 14.09
C ASP A 417 24.92 -25.26 13.30
N ALA A 418 25.83 -26.21 13.47
CA ALA A 418 25.76 -27.50 12.80
C ALA A 418 24.49 -28.26 13.22
N GLY A 419 23.85 -28.93 12.29
CA GLY A 419 22.63 -29.70 12.54
C GLY A 419 22.01 -30.25 11.28
N ASP A 420 21.23 -31.30 11.46
CA ASP A 420 20.48 -31.95 10.39
C ASP A 420 19.02 -31.50 10.38
N GLY A 421 18.50 -31.18 9.21
CA GLY A 421 17.10 -30.79 9.02
C GLY A 421 16.70 -29.49 9.74
N VAL A 422 17.66 -28.56 9.90
CA VAL A 422 17.43 -27.27 10.59
C VAL A 422 16.36 -26.47 9.86
N PRO A 423 15.29 -26.02 10.52
CA PRO A 423 14.27 -25.16 9.90
C PRO A 423 14.92 -23.89 9.36
N LEU A 424 14.60 -23.55 8.10
CA LEU A 424 15.12 -22.38 7.40
C LEU A 424 13.97 -21.57 6.83
N THR A 425 14.02 -20.26 7.06
CA THR A 425 13.21 -19.29 6.34
C THR A 425 14.11 -18.25 5.70
N ILE A 426 13.95 -18.04 4.39
CA ILE A 426 14.63 -16.99 3.64
C ILE A 426 13.60 -15.93 3.30
N THR A 427 13.73 -14.73 3.86
CA THR A 427 12.88 -13.59 3.52
C THR A 427 13.66 -12.63 2.62
N LYS A 428 13.16 -12.44 1.42
CA LYS A 428 13.70 -11.47 0.45
C LYS A 428 12.84 -10.22 0.46
N THR A 429 13.48 -9.06 0.55
CA THR A 429 12.79 -7.76 0.49
C THR A 429 13.46 -6.89 -0.56
N ARG A 430 12.70 -6.47 -1.56
CA ARG A 430 13.17 -5.54 -2.58
C ARG A 430 13.24 -4.12 -2.01
N THR A 431 14.32 -3.43 -2.29
CA THR A 431 14.54 -2.03 -1.92
C THR A 431 14.70 -1.15 -3.16
N ALA A 432 14.83 0.16 -2.97
CA ALA A 432 15.06 1.09 -4.08
C ALA A 432 16.37 0.84 -4.85
N ARG A 433 17.37 0.22 -4.22
CA ARG A 433 18.71 0.04 -4.79
C ARG A 433 19.16 -1.41 -4.92
N GLY A 434 18.36 -2.38 -4.48
CA GLY A 434 18.73 -3.79 -4.48
C GLY A 434 17.78 -4.62 -3.65
N GLU A 435 18.29 -5.64 -2.97
CA GLU A 435 17.51 -6.59 -2.18
C GLU A 435 18.13 -6.77 -0.79
N ILE A 436 17.30 -7.01 0.22
CA ILE A 436 17.71 -7.51 1.52
C ILE A 436 17.34 -8.98 1.59
N TRP A 437 18.31 -9.81 1.95
CA TRP A 437 18.11 -11.22 2.22
C TRP A 437 18.29 -11.46 3.71
N GLU A 438 17.23 -11.89 4.36
CA GLU A 438 17.25 -12.36 5.74
C GLU A 438 17.15 -13.88 5.74
N ARG A 439 18.08 -14.54 6.38
CA ARG A 439 18.11 -16.00 6.52
C ARG A 439 17.97 -16.35 7.99
N ASN A 440 16.91 -17.04 8.34
CA ASN A 440 16.61 -17.48 9.70
C ASN A 440 16.72 -18.99 9.80
N PHE A 441 17.76 -19.48 10.45
CA PHE A 441 18.00 -20.88 10.76
C PHE A 441 17.60 -21.16 12.20
N ALA A 442 16.38 -21.65 12.43
CA ALA A 442 15.86 -21.97 13.76
C ALA A 442 16.06 -20.86 14.81
N GLY A 443 15.87 -19.59 14.43
CA GLY A 443 16.05 -18.42 15.32
C GLY A 443 17.40 -17.72 15.20
N ARG A 444 18.42 -18.34 14.56
CA ARG A 444 19.68 -17.67 14.25
C ARG A 444 19.55 -16.93 12.94
N ILE A 445 19.55 -15.59 13.01
CA ILE A 445 19.23 -14.71 11.87
C ILE A 445 20.49 -13.98 11.42
N PHE A 446 20.78 -14.02 10.11
CA PHE A 446 21.76 -13.13 9.49
C PHE A 446 21.18 -12.50 8.22
N ARG A 447 21.63 -11.29 7.93
CA ARG A 447 21.14 -10.46 6.83
C ARG A 447 22.28 -10.05 5.91
N SER A 448 21.97 -9.99 4.63
CA SER A 448 22.83 -9.37 3.62
C SER A 448 22.04 -8.36 2.78
N TYR A 449 22.75 -7.38 2.26
CA TYR A 449 22.21 -6.38 1.37
C TYR A 449 22.86 -6.52 -0.01
N LEU A 450 22.06 -6.86 -1.01
CA LEU A 450 22.49 -7.11 -2.37
C LEU A 450 22.21 -5.90 -3.25
N THR A 451 23.20 -5.52 -4.07
CA THR A 451 23.07 -4.41 -5.05
C THR A 451 23.60 -4.84 -6.41
N PRO A 452 23.03 -4.31 -7.51
CA PRO A 452 23.58 -4.54 -8.84
C PRO A 452 25.04 -4.06 -8.93
N SER A 453 25.82 -4.73 -9.75
CA SER A 453 27.19 -4.35 -10.11
C SER A 453 27.34 -4.34 -11.64
N ARG A 454 28.44 -4.81 -12.16
CA ARG A 454 28.67 -5.02 -13.60
C ARG A 454 27.91 -6.28 -14.09
N PRO A 455 27.72 -6.49 -15.41
CA PRO A 455 27.13 -7.71 -15.95
C PRO A 455 27.74 -8.98 -15.35
N TYR A 456 26.91 -9.95 -15.07
CA TYR A 456 27.21 -11.24 -14.42
C TYR A 456 27.78 -11.12 -13.00
N HIS A 457 27.60 -9.99 -12.34
CA HIS A 457 28.06 -9.76 -10.96
C HIS A 457 27.01 -8.98 -10.16
N TYR A 458 27.01 -9.23 -8.85
CA TYR A 458 26.35 -8.36 -7.88
C TYR A 458 27.26 -8.14 -6.67
N LYS A 459 26.96 -7.11 -5.87
CA LYS A 459 27.64 -6.86 -4.60
C LYS A 459 26.75 -7.30 -3.46
N GLU A 460 27.33 -8.04 -2.52
CA GLU A 460 26.67 -8.48 -1.28
C GLU A 460 27.39 -7.90 -0.08
N ARG A 461 26.66 -7.15 0.73
CA ARG A 461 27.19 -6.48 1.91
C ARG A 461 26.69 -7.17 3.17
N PHE A 462 27.65 -7.58 4.00
CA PHE A 462 27.47 -8.04 5.36
C PHE A 462 28.13 -7.03 6.29
N TRP A 463 27.32 -6.20 6.98
CA TRP A 463 27.80 -5.16 7.88
C TRP A 463 28.85 -4.23 7.23
N ALA A 464 30.13 -4.31 7.63
CA ALA A 464 31.24 -3.52 7.06
C ALA A 464 31.93 -4.18 5.86
N PHE A 465 31.66 -5.45 5.61
CA PHE A 465 32.22 -6.20 4.48
C PHE A 465 31.30 -6.09 3.27
N ASN A 466 31.91 -5.90 2.11
CA ASN A 466 31.23 -5.85 0.83
C ASN A 466 31.96 -6.78 -0.14
N TYR A 467 31.28 -7.80 -0.65
CA TYR A 467 31.85 -8.77 -1.58
C TYR A 467 31.17 -8.62 -2.94
N GLU A 468 31.97 -8.63 -4.01
CA GLU A 468 31.47 -8.78 -5.37
C GLU A 468 31.44 -10.27 -5.71
N GLN A 469 30.29 -10.74 -6.13
CA GLN A 469 30.06 -12.12 -6.51
C GLN A 469 29.89 -12.23 -8.02
N GLU A 470 30.61 -13.15 -8.65
CA GLU A 470 30.42 -13.57 -10.02
C GLU A 470 29.33 -14.64 -10.10
N LEU A 471 28.53 -14.60 -11.16
CA LEU A 471 27.33 -15.42 -11.37
C LEU A 471 27.45 -16.32 -12.62
N PRO A 472 28.34 -17.34 -12.65
CA PRO A 472 28.36 -18.29 -13.75
C PRO A 472 27.09 -19.15 -13.74
N VAL A 473 26.46 -19.32 -14.90
CA VAL A 473 25.37 -20.28 -15.12
C VAL A 473 25.93 -21.42 -15.97
N ARG A 474 25.84 -22.65 -15.47
CA ARG A 474 26.33 -23.86 -16.17
C ARG A 474 25.28 -24.96 -16.02
N ASN A 475 24.77 -25.46 -17.15
CA ASN A 475 23.77 -26.55 -17.17
C ASN A 475 22.57 -26.29 -16.26
N GLY A 476 22.02 -25.07 -16.25
CA GLY A 476 20.91 -24.69 -15.39
C GLY A 476 21.25 -24.44 -13.91
N VAL A 477 22.53 -24.58 -13.52
CA VAL A 477 23.00 -24.31 -12.16
C VAL A 477 23.58 -22.90 -12.08
N LEU A 478 23.10 -22.10 -11.14
CA LEU A 478 23.66 -20.79 -10.82
C LEU A 478 24.75 -20.94 -9.77
N HIS A 479 25.95 -20.51 -10.09
CA HIS A 479 27.07 -20.46 -9.15
C HIS A 479 27.25 -19.06 -8.60
N LEU A 480 27.75 -18.95 -7.35
CA LEU A 480 27.97 -17.67 -6.65
C LEU A 480 29.39 -17.69 -6.09
N TRP A 481 30.31 -17.01 -6.81
CA TRP A 481 31.74 -17.02 -6.50
C TRP A 481 32.24 -15.65 -6.07
N VAL A 482 32.89 -15.55 -4.91
CA VAL A 482 33.51 -14.30 -4.46
C VAL A 482 34.69 -13.95 -5.37
N SER A 483 34.57 -12.82 -6.06
CA SER A 483 35.60 -12.33 -7.01
C SER A 483 36.45 -11.20 -6.44
N ARG A 484 35.84 -10.30 -5.64
CA ARG A 484 36.46 -9.13 -4.99
C ARG A 484 35.85 -8.90 -3.63
N GLY A 485 36.54 -8.15 -2.76
CA GLY A 485 36.02 -7.76 -1.47
C GLY A 485 36.58 -6.45 -0.96
N TRP A 486 35.81 -5.80 -0.08
CA TRP A 486 36.19 -4.56 0.59
C TRP A 486 35.78 -4.62 2.06
N PHE A 487 36.60 -4.05 2.93
CA PHE A 487 36.29 -3.80 4.34
C PHE A 487 36.29 -2.30 4.57
N LEU A 488 35.17 -1.73 5.02
CA LEU A 488 34.98 -0.28 5.17
C LEU A 488 35.37 0.55 3.92
N GLY A 489 35.18 -0.05 2.72
CA GLY A 489 35.57 0.58 1.45
C GLY A 489 37.02 0.34 1.02
N ILE A 490 37.86 -0.25 1.85
CA ILE A 490 39.27 -0.59 1.53
C ILE A 490 39.30 -1.96 0.84
N PRO A 491 39.91 -2.09 -0.35
CA PRO A 491 40.03 -3.38 -1.04
C PRO A 491 40.74 -4.42 -0.21
N ILE A 492 40.20 -5.64 -0.19
CA ILE A 492 40.81 -6.80 0.46
C ILE A 492 41.69 -7.51 -0.56
N PRO A 493 42.97 -7.80 -0.26
CA PRO A 493 43.84 -8.61 -1.11
C PRO A 493 43.23 -9.98 -1.41
N ARG A 494 43.42 -10.52 -2.63
CA ARG A 494 42.79 -11.79 -3.05
C ARG A 494 43.07 -12.95 -2.12
N MET A 495 44.28 -13.02 -1.55
CA MET A 495 44.69 -14.08 -0.62
C MET A 495 43.90 -14.05 0.70
N LEU A 496 43.34 -12.89 1.07
CA LEU A 496 42.54 -12.69 2.28
C LEU A 496 41.04 -12.75 2.02
N LEU A 497 40.60 -13.02 0.78
CA LEU A 497 39.18 -13.22 0.47
C LEU A 497 38.72 -14.60 0.93
N PRO A 498 37.50 -14.72 1.47
CA PRO A 498 36.86 -16.02 1.64
C PRO A 498 36.63 -16.65 0.26
N ARG A 499 36.81 -17.95 0.15
CA ARG A 499 36.40 -18.70 -1.05
C ARG A 499 34.94 -19.14 -0.86
N SER A 500 34.11 -18.86 -1.84
CA SER A 500 32.75 -19.37 -1.94
C SER A 500 32.70 -20.45 -3.01
N ASP A 501 32.16 -21.61 -2.65
CA ASP A 501 31.72 -22.65 -3.58
C ASP A 501 30.24 -22.86 -3.33
N SER A 502 29.44 -21.98 -3.92
CA SER A 502 27.99 -21.90 -3.69
C SER A 502 27.25 -22.09 -5.00
N ARG A 503 26.16 -22.85 -4.94
CA ARG A 503 25.34 -23.15 -6.12
C ARG A 503 23.86 -23.20 -5.76
N GLU A 504 23.04 -22.78 -6.70
CA GLU A 504 21.59 -22.81 -6.66
C GLU A 504 21.08 -23.53 -7.90
N PHE A 505 20.14 -24.47 -7.72
CA PHE A 505 19.67 -25.33 -8.79
C PHE A 505 18.23 -25.81 -8.51
N GLU A 506 17.63 -26.41 -9.51
CA GLU A 506 16.34 -27.08 -9.38
C GLU A 506 16.54 -28.60 -9.35
N SER A 507 15.86 -29.27 -8.43
CA SER A 507 15.71 -30.72 -8.42
C SER A 507 14.27 -31.04 -8.05
N ASP A 508 13.67 -31.99 -8.78
CA ASP A 508 12.26 -32.41 -8.58
C ASP A 508 11.26 -31.24 -8.58
N GLY A 509 11.52 -30.23 -9.41
CA GLY A 509 10.68 -29.01 -9.49
C GLY A 509 10.82 -28.04 -8.32
N ALA A 510 11.70 -28.31 -7.34
CA ALA A 510 11.95 -27.48 -6.17
C ALA A 510 13.28 -26.75 -6.25
N PHE A 511 13.35 -25.59 -5.60
CA PHE A 511 14.61 -24.85 -5.47
C PHE A 511 15.50 -25.48 -4.41
N HIS A 512 16.74 -25.74 -4.79
CA HIS A 512 17.80 -26.28 -3.93
C HIS A 512 19.02 -25.35 -3.92
N PHE A 513 19.72 -25.36 -2.79
CA PHE A 513 20.97 -24.63 -2.61
C PHE A 513 22.02 -25.50 -1.91
N ASP A 514 23.29 -25.26 -2.22
CA ASP A 514 24.45 -25.81 -1.52
C ASP A 514 25.50 -24.69 -1.43
N VAL A 515 25.67 -24.13 -0.26
CA VAL A 515 26.52 -22.96 0.00
C VAL A 515 27.66 -23.37 0.89
N SER A 516 28.90 -23.30 0.37
CA SER A 516 30.11 -23.59 1.11
C SER A 516 31.01 -22.36 1.15
N LEU A 517 31.39 -21.93 2.35
CA LEU A 517 32.28 -20.80 2.58
C LEU A 517 33.53 -21.27 3.29
N PHE A 518 34.70 -20.92 2.74
CA PHE A 518 35.99 -21.28 3.26
C PHE A 518 36.76 -20.03 3.72
N ALA A 519 37.47 -20.16 4.86
CA ALA A 519 38.31 -19.11 5.38
C ALA A 519 39.54 -18.87 4.46
N PRO A 520 40.06 -17.62 4.38
CA PRO A 520 41.26 -17.32 3.63
C PRO A 520 42.48 -18.06 4.17
N LEU A 521 43.57 -18.07 3.38
CA LEU A 521 44.86 -18.64 3.75
C LEU A 521 44.79 -20.13 4.12
N GLY A 522 43.87 -20.89 3.53
CA GLY A 522 43.72 -22.31 3.84
C GLY A 522 43.08 -22.61 5.19
N GLY A 523 42.41 -21.62 5.81
CA GLY A 523 41.80 -21.73 7.13
C GLY A 523 40.59 -22.67 7.26
N GLY A 524 40.33 -23.49 6.22
CA GLY A 524 39.32 -24.55 6.25
C GLY A 524 37.88 -24.06 6.02
N LEU A 525 36.93 -24.98 6.14
CA LEU A 525 35.51 -24.70 6.03
C LEU A 525 35.06 -23.75 7.17
N ILE A 526 34.38 -22.67 6.84
CA ILE A 526 33.69 -21.82 7.80
C ILE A 526 32.31 -22.43 8.12
N VAL A 527 31.50 -22.57 7.07
CA VAL A 527 30.15 -23.15 7.13
C VAL A 527 29.80 -23.72 5.77
N ARG A 528 29.09 -24.84 5.77
CA ARG A 528 28.35 -25.33 4.61
C ARG A 528 26.90 -25.52 5.03
N TYR A 529 25.98 -25.03 4.22
CA TYR A 529 24.57 -25.33 4.38
C TYR A 529 23.94 -25.66 3.03
N ARG A 530 23.20 -26.77 3.01
CA ARG A 530 22.51 -27.29 1.83
C ARG A 530 21.08 -27.65 2.17
N GLY A 531 20.17 -27.46 1.25
CA GLY A 531 18.76 -27.77 1.48
C GLY A 531 17.86 -27.30 0.36
N SER A 532 16.57 -27.24 0.66
CA SER A 532 15.55 -26.76 -0.25
C SER A 532 14.59 -25.82 0.46
N VAL A 533 14.03 -24.88 -0.28
CA VAL A 533 12.97 -23.99 0.20
C VAL A 533 11.90 -23.82 -0.87
N SER A 534 10.66 -23.64 -0.42
CA SER A 534 9.49 -23.30 -1.25
C SER A 534 8.84 -22.02 -0.77
N PRO A 535 8.09 -21.29 -1.62
CA PRO A 535 7.34 -20.12 -1.21
C PRO A 535 6.36 -20.44 -0.08
N ASP A 536 6.31 -19.58 0.96
CA ASP A 536 5.31 -19.71 2.02
C ASP A 536 3.89 -19.50 1.45
N GLY A 537 2.91 -20.30 1.92
CA GLY A 537 1.51 -20.19 1.51
C GLY A 537 1.11 -21.02 0.28
N LEU A 538 2.02 -21.78 -0.31
CA LEU A 538 1.68 -22.90 -1.18
C LEU A 538 1.70 -24.17 -0.32
N GLU A 539 0.54 -24.55 0.23
CA GLU A 539 0.38 -25.91 0.75
C GLU A 539 0.55 -26.87 -0.43
N THR A 540 1.56 -27.73 -0.31
CA THR A 540 1.79 -28.88 -1.22
C THR A 540 0.74 -29.96 -0.96
#